data_13eb781bceaf02df3fb9ae945273b550
#
_entry.id   13eb781bceaf02df3fb9ae945273b550
#
_cell.length_a   1.000
_cell.length_b   1.000
_cell.length_c   1.000
_cell.angle_alpha   90.00
_cell.angle_beta   90.00
_cell.angle_gamma   90.00
#
_symmetry.space_group_name_H-M   'P 1'
#
loop_
_entity.id
_entity.type
_entity.pdbx_description
1 polymer ?
#
loop_
_entity_poly.entity_id
_entity_poly.type
_entity_poly.pdbx_seq_one_letter_code
_entity_poly.pdbx_strand_id
1 'polypeptide(L)'
;MRNEIGYTNNLIKIIEDSRNNALKKVNEELIKMYWKVGEYLSMESEHSSFGDAYIDSVAKEIQNAFPGIKGFTRRGLYRMKKFYETYKDDEFVTTLLTQISWSNHLAILSKAKTAEERDFYITL
;
A
#
# COMPACT_ATOMS: atom_id res chain seq x y z
N MET A 1 -42.37 -23.84 1.78
CA MET A 1 -42.35 -22.66 0.88
C MET A 1 -41.20 -21.76 1.25
N ARG A 2 -40.37 -21.41 0.28
CA ARG A 2 -39.21 -20.55 0.54
C ARG A 2 -39.65 -19.12 0.76
N ASN A 3 -39.04 -18.50 1.77
CA ASN A 3 -39.28 -17.11 2.09
C ASN A 3 -38.55 -16.22 1.07
N GLU A 4 -39.26 -15.29 0.44
CA GLU A 4 -38.66 -14.33 -0.49
C GLU A 4 -37.56 -13.49 0.14
N ILE A 5 -37.67 -13.18 1.44
CA ILE A 5 -36.64 -12.47 2.21
C ILE A 5 -35.35 -13.27 2.27
N GLY A 6 -35.43 -14.61 2.41
CA GLY A 6 -34.27 -15.49 2.40
C GLY A 6 -33.52 -15.47 1.10
N TYR A 7 -34.23 -15.45 -0.04
CA TYR A 7 -33.63 -15.31 -1.36
C TYR A 7 -32.93 -13.98 -1.53
N THR A 8 -33.59 -12.90 -1.13
CA THR A 8 -33.03 -11.55 -1.21
C THR A 8 -31.75 -11.45 -0.40
N ASN A 9 -31.73 -12.02 0.82
CA ASN A 9 -30.54 -12.02 1.67
C ASN A 9 -29.38 -12.80 1.06
N ASN A 10 -29.66 -13.92 0.40
CA ASN A 10 -28.65 -14.73 -0.28
C ASN A 10 -28.03 -13.96 -1.46
N LEU A 11 -28.85 -13.26 -2.24
CA LEU A 11 -28.37 -12.43 -3.37
C LEU A 11 -27.52 -11.27 -2.86
N ILE A 12 -27.95 -10.60 -1.79
CA ILE A 12 -27.20 -9.50 -1.19
C ILE A 12 -25.84 -10.00 -0.71
N LYS A 13 -25.80 -11.17 -0.07
CA LYS A 13 -24.53 -11.75 0.37
C LYS A 13 -23.59 -12.05 -0.79
N ILE A 14 -24.10 -12.60 -1.90
CA ILE A 14 -23.29 -12.86 -3.08
C ILE A 14 -22.67 -11.57 -3.60
N ILE A 15 -23.46 -10.50 -3.68
CA ILE A 15 -23.00 -9.19 -4.14
C ILE A 15 -21.95 -8.64 -3.19
N GLU A 16 -22.20 -8.66 -1.88
CA GLU A 16 -21.27 -8.17 -0.86
C GLU A 16 -19.94 -8.93 -0.92
N ASP A 17 -19.98 -10.26 -0.98
CA ASP A 17 -18.78 -11.09 -1.04
C ASP A 17 -17.96 -10.78 -2.29
N SER A 18 -18.62 -10.64 -3.45
CA SER A 18 -17.94 -10.31 -4.70
C SER A 18 -17.29 -8.93 -4.67
N ARG A 19 -17.99 -7.94 -4.11
CA ARG A 19 -17.44 -6.59 -3.96
C ARG A 19 -16.26 -6.56 -3.00
N ASN A 20 -16.36 -7.26 -1.89
CA ASN A 20 -15.28 -7.35 -0.91
C ASN A 20 -14.04 -8.04 -1.50
N ASN A 21 -14.23 -9.10 -2.27
CA ASN A 21 -13.13 -9.78 -2.95
C ASN A 21 -12.46 -8.87 -3.98
N ALA A 22 -13.24 -8.09 -4.72
CA ALA A 22 -12.69 -7.11 -5.67
C ALA A 22 -11.87 -6.04 -4.96
N LEU A 23 -12.37 -5.52 -3.84
CA LEU A 23 -11.66 -4.51 -3.03
C LEU A 23 -10.35 -5.06 -2.46
N LYS A 24 -10.34 -6.31 -2.01
CA LYS A 24 -9.13 -6.98 -1.53
C LYS A 24 -8.10 -7.08 -2.66
N LYS A 25 -8.53 -7.45 -3.85
CA LYS A 25 -7.64 -7.58 -5.01
C LYS A 25 -7.05 -6.23 -5.42
N VAL A 26 -7.87 -5.18 -5.42
CA VAL A 26 -7.41 -3.82 -5.70
C VAL A 26 -6.37 -3.41 -4.65
N ASN A 27 -6.63 -3.65 -3.37
CA ASN A 27 -5.67 -3.32 -2.31
C ASN A 27 -4.34 -4.07 -2.50
N GLU A 28 -4.38 -5.37 -2.80
CA GLU A 28 -3.17 -6.15 -3.09
C GLU A 28 -2.33 -5.50 -4.18
N GLU A 29 -2.97 -5.15 -5.30
CA GLU A 29 -2.27 -4.56 -6.44
C GLU A 29 -1.68 -3.20 -6.11
N LEU A 30 -2.41 -2.38 -5.34
CA LEU A 30 -1.91 -1.08 -4.89
C LEU A 30 -0.70 -1.23 -3.97
N ILE A 31 -0.75 -2.12 -2.99
CA ILE A 31 0.36 -2.34 -2.07
C ILE A 31 1.59 -2.87 -2.82
N LYS A 32 1.40 -3.79 -3.75
CA LYS A 32 2.49 -4.27 -4.62
C LYS A 32 3.10 -3.14 -5.44
N MET A 33 2.28 -2.24 -5.96
CA MET A 33 2.75 -1.07 -6.71
C MET A 33 3.58 -0.15 -5.83
N TYR A 34 3.09 0.19 -4.63
CA TYR A 34 3.83 1.05 -3.70
C TYR A 34 5.16 0.42 -3.28
N TRP A 35 5.19 -0.89 -3.10
CA TRP A 35 6.41 -1.63 -2.82
C TRP A 35 7.42 -1.50 -3.96
N LYS A 36 6.99 -1.75 -5.19
CA LYS A 36 7.85 -1.65 -6.38
C LYS A 36 8.38 -0.23 -6.60
N VAL A 37 7.52 0.77 -6.42
CA VAL A 37 7.93 2.17 -6.50
C VAL A 37 8.95 2.49 -5.41
N GLY A 38 8.68 2.06 -4.18
CA GLY A 38 9.60 2.26 -3.05
C GLY A 38 10.95 1.58 -3.28
N GLU A 39 10.95 0.37 -3.79
CA GLU A 39 12.17 -0.35 -4.16
C GLU A 39 12.99 0.43 -5.19
N TYR A 40 12.35 0.85 -6.25
CA TYR A 40 13.00 1.62 -7.31
C TYR A 40 13.62 2.90 -6.76
N LEU A 41 12.86 3.66 -5.97
CA LEU A 41 13.34 4.91 -5.37
C LEU A 41 14.49 4.67 -4.39
N SER A 42 14.44 3.59 -3.62
CA SER A 42 15.49 3.24 -2.68
C SER A 42 16.80 2.94 -3.41
N MET A 43 16.74 2.14 -4.48
CA MET A 43 17.92 1.79 -5.27
C MET A 43 18.51 2.98 -6.00
N GLU A 44 17.67 3.80 -6.62
CA GLU A 44 18.14 5.00 -7.36
C GLU A 44 18.71 6.06 -6.43
N SER A 45 18.15 6.21 -5.23
CA SER A 45 18.66 7.17 -4.24
C SER A 45 20.06 6.84 -3.74
N GLU A 46 20.41 5.55 -3.70
CA GLU A 46 21.76 5.11 -3.32
C GLU A 46 22.80 5.52 -4.34
N HIS A 47 22.41 5.63 -5.63
CA HIS A 47 23.29 5.98 -6.73
C HIS A 47 23.24 7.46 -7.09
N SER A 48 22.31 8.22 -6.53
CA SER A 48 22.11 9.63 -6.83
C SER A 48 22.71 10.50 -5.73
N SER A 49 23.56 11.47 -6.11
CA SER A 49 24.05 12.46 -5.17
C SER A 49 23.04 13.59 -4.92
N PHE A 50 21.86 13.55 -5.55
CA PHE A 50 20.90 14.64 -5.53
C PHE A 50 19.62 14.35 -4.72
N GLY A 51 19.55 13.24 -4.01
CA GLY A 51 18.47 12.88 -3.05
C GLY A 51 17.11 13.52 -3.28
N ASP A 52 16.87 14.65 -2.62
CA ASP A 52 15.59 15.35 -2.66
C ASP A 52 15.24 15.91 -4.04
N ALA A 53 16.23 16.40 -4.77
CA ALA A 53 16.01 16.92 -6.13
C ALA A 53 15.58 15.81 -7.08
N TYR A 54 16.12 14.60 -6.91
CA TYR A 54 15.70 13.44 -7.68
C TYR A 54 14.24 13.08 -7.39
N ILE A 55 13.85 13.03 -6.12
CA ILE A 55 12.47 12.71 -5.73
C ILE A 55 11.49 13.78 -6.26
N ASP A 56 11.85 15.05 -6.18
CA ASP A 56 11.03 16.15 -6.74
C ASP A 56 10.84 16.00 -8.24
N SER A 57 11.90 15.64 -8.96
CA SER A 57 11.88 15.40 -10.40
C SER A 57 10.95 14.24 -10.75
N VAL A 58 11.05 13.13 -10.02
CA VAL A 58 10.18 11.96 -10.22
C VAL A 58 8.71 12.32 -9.97
N ALA A 59 8.43 13.07 -8.92
CA ALA A 59 7.07 13.53 -8.62
C ALA A 59 6.48 14.34 -9.77
N LYS A 60 7.26 15.25 -10.36
CA LYS A 60 6.83 16.05 -11.52
C LYS A 60 6.55 15.18 -12.73
N GLU A 61 7.43 14.24 -13.03
CA GLU A 61 7.26 13.34 -14.17
C GLU A 61 6.00 12.49 -14.03
N ILE A 62 5.71 11.98 -12.82
CA ILE A 62 4.51 11.21 -12.55
C ILE A 62 3.25 12.07 -12.73
N GLN A 63 3.25 13.31 -12.23
CA GLN A 63 2.13 14.23 -12.41
C GLN A 63 1.90 14.56 -13.88
N ASN A 64 2.96 14.69 -14.67
CA ASN A 64 2.84 14.93 -16.10
C ASN A 64 2.28 13.72 -16.84
N ALA A 65 2.68 12.51 -16.46
CA ALA A 65 2.21 11.27 -17.07
C ALA A 65 0.77 10.95 -16.65
N PHE A 66 0.40 11.25 -15.40
CA PHE A 66 -0.91 10.94 -14.82
C PHE A 66 -1.48 12.19 -14.12
N PRO A 67 -1.99 13.18 -14.88
CA PRO A 67 -2.50 14.42 -14.28
C PRO A 67 -3.55 14.16 -13.21
N GLY A 68 -3.34 14.73 -12.03
CA GLY A 68 -4.26 14.59 -10.92
C GLY A 68 -4.12 13.31 -10.09
N ILE A 69 -3.12 12.46 -10.39
CA ILE A 69 -2.89 11.26 -9.58
C ILE A 69 -2.58 11.63 -8.12
N LYS A 70 -3.21 10.93 -7.18
CA LYS A 70 -3.03 11.17 -5.76
C LYS A 70 -1.99 10.22 -5.17
N GLY A 71 -1.30 10.68 -4.13
CA GLY A 71 -0.37 9.84 -3.38
C GLY A 71 1.06 9.83 -3.92
N PHE A 72 1.31 10.43 -5.09
CA PHE A 72 2.63 10.48 -5.73
C PHE A 72 3.25 11.87 -5.65
N THR A 73 3.02 12.56 -4.55
CA THR A 73 3.74 13.78 -4.19
C THR A 73 5.12 13.39 -3.65
N ARG A 74 6.00 14.38 -3.46
CA ARG A 74 7.30 14.18 -2.78
C ARG A 74 7.12 13.38 -1.49
N ARG A 75 6.18 13.80 -0.64
CA ARG A 75 5.90 13.13 0.63
C ARG A 75 5.42 11.70 0.44
N GLY A 76 4.53 11.48 -0.52
CA GLY A 76 4.01 10.15 -0.85
C GLY A 76 5.11 9.21 -1.32
N LEU A 77 6.00 9.71 -2.18
CA LEU A 77 7.14 8.92 -2.69
C LEU A 77 8.11 8.55 -1.57
N TYR A 78 8.40 9.47 -0.65
CA TYR A 78 9.21 9.15 0.53
C TYR A 78 8.56 8.09 1.42
N ARG A 79 7.24 8.12 1.54
CA ARG A 79 6.48 7.11 2.31
C ARG A 79 6.59 5.72 1.67
N MET A 80 6.53 5.65 0.34
CA MET A 80 6.69 4.39 -0.39
C MET A 80 8.12 3.85 -0.23
N LYS A 81 9.11 4.72 -0.32
CA LYS A 81 10.52 4.38 -0.09
C LYS A 81 10.72 3.83 1.32
N LYS A 82 10.18 4.53 2.33
CA LYS A 82 10.24 4.09 3.73
C LYS A 82 9.54 2.76 3.94
N PHE A 83 8.38 2.55 3.31
CA PHE A 83 7.65 1.30 3.36
C PHE A 83 8.52 0.12 2.91
N TYR A 84 9.11 0.24 1.74
CA TYR A 84 10.02 -0.78 1.21
C TYR A 84 11.23 -0.99 2.13
N GLU A 85 11.93 0.08 2.49
CA GLU A 85 13.15 -0.01 3.32
C GLU A 85 12.88 -0.59 4.71
N THR A 86 11.68 -0.34 5.25
CA THR A 86 11.30 -0.87 6.57
C THR A 86 11.13 -2.38 6.57
N TYR A 87 10.52 -2.94 5.52
CA TYR A 87 10.11 -4.34 5.50
C TYR A 87 10.91 -5.25 4.59
N LYS A 88 11.80 -4.72 3.78
CA LYS A 88 12.50 -5.50 2.73
C LYS A 88 13.23 -6.74 3.24
N ASP A 89 13.71 -6.71 4.48
CA ASP A 89 14.47 -7.80 5.07
C ASP A 89 13.65 -8.70 6.00
N ASP A 90 12.35 -8.42 6.15
CA ASP A 90 11.45 -9.18 7.01
C ASP A 90 10.54 -10.08 6.17
N GLU A 91 11.00 -11.28 5.87
CA GLU A 91 10.27 -12.24 5.03
C GLU A 91 8.92 -12.65 5.64
N PHE A 92 8.83 -12.74 6.95
CA PHE A 92 7.59 -13.11 7.64
C PHE A 92 6.51 -12.04 7.43
N VAL A 93 6.89 -10.78 7.61
CA VAL A 93 5.95 -9.66 7.52
C VAL A 93 5.55 -9.38 6.08
N THR A 94 6.47 -9.54 5.11
CA THR A 94 6.18 -9.24 3.70
C THR A 94 5.02 -10.05 3.14
N THR A 95 4.75 -11.24 3.66
CA THR A 95 3.60 -12.05 3.23
C THR A 95 2.26 -11.46 3.68
N LEU A 96 2.26 -10.61 4.71
CA LEU A 96 1.06 -10.01 5.29
C LEU A 96 0.78 -8.60 4.76
N LEU A 97 1.74 -7.95 4.15
CA LEU A 97 1.65 -6.53 3.77
C LEU A 97 0.49 -6.22 2.82
N THR A 98 0.20 -7.13 1.89
CA THR A 98 -0.88 -6.94 0.91
C THR A 98 -2.27 -7.06 1.51
N GLN A 99 -2.39 -7.53 2.76
CA GLN A 99 -3.66 -7.68 3.45
C GLN A 99 -4.04 -6.44 4.27
N ILE A 100 -3.15 -5.44 4.29
CA ILE A 100 -3.31 -4.21 5.07
C ILE A 100 -3.49 -3.04 4.11
N SER A 101 -4.42 -2.13 4.39
CA SER A 101 -4.62 -0.93 3.56
C SER A 101 -3.44 0.02 3.66
N TRP A 102 -3.24 0.83 2.62
CA TRP A 102 -2.16 1.82 2.62
C TRP A 102 -2.28 2.81 3.78
N SER A 103 -3.49 3.27 4.09
CA SER A 103 -3.73 4.16 5.24
C SER A 103 -3.25 3.53 6.55
N ASN A 104 -3.52 2.24 6.75
CA ASN A 104 -3.08 1.53 7.95
C ASN A 104 -1.57 1.34 7.96
N HIS A 105 -0.95 1.07 6.81
CA HIS A 105 0.52 1.01 6.71
C HIS A 105 1.16 2.34 7.12
N LEU A 106 0.62 3.45 6.62
CA LEU A 106 1.14 4.77 6.98
C LEU A 106 1.01 5.06 8.46
N ALA A 107 -0.12 4.67 9.07
CA ALA A 107 -0.32 4.80 10.51
C ALA A 107 0.69 3.98 11.31
N ILE A 108 0.92 2.73 10.92
CA ILE A 108 1.89 1.85 11.58
C ILE A 108 3.30 2.42 11.48
N LEU A 109 3.72 2.86 10.30
CA LEU A 109 5.04 3.43 10.08
C LEU A 109 5.28 4.71 10.88
N SER A 110 4.23 5.49 11.13
CA SER A 110 4.36 6.73 11.89
C SER A 110 4.34 6.52 13.41
N LYS A 111 3.66 5.48 13.89
CA LYS A 111 3.45 5.22 15.32
C LYS A 111 4.43 4.22 15.92
N ALA A 112 4.75 3.16 15.18
CA ALA A 112 5.62 2.10 15.66
C ALA A 112 7.09 2.53 15.62
N LYS A 113 7.77 2.47 16.74
CA LYS A 113 9.17 2.89 16.88
C LYS A 113 10.17 1.74 16.71
N THR A 114 9.72 0.50 16.94
CA THR A 114 10.57 -0.69 16.87
C THR A 114 10.00 -1.72 15.90
N ALA A 115 10.83 -2.67 15.47
CA ALA A 115 10.39 -3.77 14.63
C ALA A 115 9.33 -4.62 15.34
N GLU A 116 9.47 -4.85 16.63
CA GLU A 116 8.51 -5.63 17.41
C GLU A 116 7.14 -4.95 17.46
N GLU A 117 7.10 -3.62 17.63
CA GLU A 117 5.84 -2.87 17.62
C GLU A 117 5.16 -2.96 16.26
N ARG A 118 5.90 -2.83 15.16
CA ARG A 118 5.36 -2.97 13.80
C ARG A 118 4.78 -4.36 13.58
N ASP A 119 5.52 -5.39 13.96
CA ASP A 119 5.09 -6.78 13.81
C ASP A 119 3.80 -7.04 14.62
N PHE A 120 3.72 -6.48 15.82
CA PHE A 120 2.52 -6.58 16.66
C PHE A 120 1.29 -5.99 15.95
N TYR A 121 1.40 -4.78 15.39
CA TYR A 121 0.29 -4.14 14.69
C TYR A 121 -0.09 -4.86 13.39
N ILE A 122 0.87 -5.43 12.69
CA ILE A 122 0.64 -6.13 11.43
C ILE A 122 -0.05 -7.47 11.66
N THR A 123 0.28 -8.16 12.76
CA THR A 123 -0.26 -9.49 13.06
C THR A 123 -1.59 -9.47 13.81
N LEU A 124 -2.06 -8.31 14.24
CA LEU A 124 -3.38 -8.20 14.84
C LEU A 124 -4.47 -8.49 13.82
#